data_ade7100b916273a001f456517bf0fe13
#
_entry.id   ade7100b916273a001f456517bf0fe13
#
_cell.length_a   1.000
_cell.length_b   1.000
_cell.length_c   1.000
_cell.angle_alpha   90.00
_cell.angle_beta   90.00
_cell.angle_gamma   90.00
#
_symmetry.space_group_name_H-M   'P 1'
#
loop_
_entity.id
_entity.type
_entity.pdbx_description
1 polymer ?
#
loop_
_entity_poly.entity_id
_entity_poly.type
_entity_poly.pdbx_seq_one_letter_code
_entity_poly.pdbx_strand_id
1 'polypeptide(L)'
;VEYARSIEKEKGKNFRVTLTTNGVLVDDDVIDFADREMSNVVLSLDGRKEVHDRYRVDHAGRGSWDVIVPKFQKFVRERGDKNYYMRGTFTHENPDFLEDIKVMLDLGFTELSMEPVVAAEGSAAALTEDDKTIVMQQYEDLAKLMLQRDKEGKPFTFYHYMIDLKGGPCIYKRISGCGSGTEYMAVTPQGDLYPCHQFVGEEKFKLGDIWNGVSNTAIQDEFLSCNVYARPECRDCWAKLYCSGGCAANAYHATGSVKGVYKYGCDLFRKRMECAIAVAVAREIGDK
;
A
#
# COMPACT_ATOMS: atom_id res chain seq x y z
N VAL A 1 18.50 4.40 12.69
CA VAL A 1 17.56 4.15 13.81
C VAL A 1 18.14 4.75 15.10
N GLU A 2 19.35 4.40 15.50
CA GLU A 2 19.98 4.85 16.75
C GLU A 2 19.92 6.38 16.94
N TYR A 3 20.27 7.15 15.92
CA TYR A 3 20.16 8.62 15.98
C TYR A 3 18.73 9.08 16.22
N ALA A 4 17.73 8.49 15.54
CA ALA A 4 16.33 8.82 15.77
C ALA A 4 15.94 8.54 17.23
N ARG A 5 16.31 7.37 17.76
CA ARG A 5 16.06 6.99 19.16
C ARG A 5 16.72 7.95 20.14
N SER A 6 17.95 8.40 19.86
CA SER A 6 18.68 9.31 20.76
C SER A 6 17.98 10.66 20.95
N ILE A 7 17.23 11.14 19.94
CA ILE A 7 16.56 12.44 19.99
C ILE A 7 15.08 12.36 20.38
N GLU A 8 14.49 11.18 20.50
CA GLU A 8 13.06 11.00 20.84
C GLU A 8 12.69 11.73 22.13
N LYS A 9 13.47 11.52 23.18
CA LYS A 9 13.24 12.12 24.49
C LYS A 9 13.39 13.64 24.46
N GLU A 10 14.43 14.13 23.78
CA GLU A 10 14.70 15.56 23.65
C GLU A 10 13.58 16.28 22.89
N LYS A 11 13.10 15.67 21.80
CA LYS A 11 12.07 16.26 20.94
C LYS A 11 10.64 15.97 21.41
N GLY A 12 10.46 15.13 22.43
CA GLY A 12 9.11 14.70 22.88
C GLY A 12 8.33 13.99 21.77
N LYS A 13 9.00 13.21 20.93
CA LYS A 13 8.43 12.50 19.78
C LYS A 13 8.64 10.99 19.92
N ASN A 14 7.78 10.21 19.28
CA ASN A 14 7.92 8.78 19.13
C ASN A 14 8.09 8.45 17.65
N PHE A 15 9.27 8.00 17.25
CA PHE A 15 9.56 7.62 15.86
C PHE A 15 9.14 6.17 15.63
N ARG A 16 8.08 5.98 14.84
CA ARG A 16 7.64 4.65 14.40
C ARG A 16 8.39 4.27 13.13
N VAL A 17 9.36 3.37 13.27
CA VAL A 17 10.20 2.94 12.15
C VAL A 17 9.54 1.74 11.46
N THR A 18 9.48 1.79 10.14
CA THR A 18 8.96 0.70 9.30
C THR A 18 10.02 0.28 8.30
N LEU A 19 10.21 -1.02 8.12
CA LEU A 19 11.06 -1.60 7.08
C LEU A 19 10.17 -2.13 5.96
N THR A 20 10.47 -1.77 4.71
CA THR A 20 9.93 -2.45 3.51
C THR A 20 11.07 -3.15 2.80
N THR A 21 10.93 -4.46 2.53
CA THR A 21 12.01 -5.25 1.94
C THR A 21 11.49 -6.20 0.86
N ASN A 22 12.33 -6.43 -0.16
CA ASN A 22 12.14 -7.49 -1.15
C ASN A 22 12.61 -8.87 -0.66
N GLY A 23 13.18 -8.96 0.54
CA GLY A 23 13.56 -10.22 1.20
C GLY A 23 14.88 -10.83 0.78
N VAL A 24 15.49 -10.40 -0.32
CA VAL A 24 16.69 -11.06 -0.88
C VAL A 24 17.86 -11.08 0.13
N LEU A 25 18.07 -9.96 0.83
CA LEU A 25 19.15 -9.80 1.81
C LEU A 25 18.72 -10.08 3.27
N VAL A 26 17.49 -10.54 3.49
CA VAL A 26 17.05 -10.90 4.84
C VAL A 26 17.83 -12.14 5.30
N ASP A 27 18.46 -12.03 6.46
CA ASP A 27 19.14 -13.05 7.21
C ASP A 27 18.77 -12.95 8.70
N ASP A 28 19.41 -13.70 9.56
CA ASP A 28 19.11 -13.74 10.98
C ASP A 28 19.38 -12.40 11.67
N ASP A 29 20.47 -11.73 11.32
CA ASP A 29 20.82 -10.42 11.88
C ASP A 29 19.77 -9.36 11.51
N VAL A 30 19.27 -9.39 10.27
CA VAL A 30 18.19 -8.49 9.82
C VAL A 30 16.88 -8.81 10.54
N ILE A 31 16.56 -10.08 10.78
CA ILE A 31 15.37 -10.49 11.51
C ILE A 31 15.45 -9.97 12.95
N ASP A 32 16.54 -10.24 13.66
CA ASP A 32 16.76 -9.79 15.04
C ASP A 32 16.71 -8.25 15.16
N PHE A 33 17.35 -7.55 14.23
CA PHE A 33 17.30 -6.10 14.19
C PHE A 33 15.89 -5.57 13.97
N ALA A 34 15.19 -6.14 12.98
CA ALA A 34 13.81 -5.71 12.66
C ALA A 34 12.84 -6.03 13.81
N ASP A 35 13.05 -7.15 14.50
CA ASP A 35 12.23 -7.51 15.65
C ASP A 35 12.42 -6.54 16.82
N ARG A 36 13.64 -6.07 17.03
CA ARG A 36 13.95 -5.12 18.11
C ARG A 36 13.53 -3.70 17.80
N GLU A 37 13.75 -3.22 16.56
CA GLU A 37 13.69 -1.80 16.23
C GLU A 37 12.47 -1.38 15.39
N MET A 38 11.89 -2.31 14.61
CA MET A 38 10.84 -1.96 13.66
C MET A 38 9.45 -2.08 14.28
N SER A 39 8.70 -0.98 14.25
CA SER A 39 7.28 -0.99 14.66
C SER A 39 6.41 -1.80 13.71
N ASN A 40 6.78 -1.85 12.44
CA ASN A 40 6.11 -2.64 11.41
C ASN A 40 7.10 -3.09 10.34
N VAL A 41 6.82 -4.19 9.67
CA VAL A 41 7.61 -4.69 8.54
C VAL A 41 6.71 -5.04 7.37
N VAL A 42 7.10 -4.60 6.18
CA VAL A 42 6.43 -4.88 4.93
C VAL A 42 7.30 -5.83 4.10
N LEU A 43 6.77 -7.02 3.84
CA LEU A 43 7.43 -8.08 3.09
C LEU A 43 6.83 -8.15 1.68
N SER A 44 7.64 -7.85 0.66
CA SER A 44 7.18 -7.75 -0.72
C SER A 44 7.05 -9.13 -1.37
N LEU A 45 5.82 -9.61 -1.54
CA LEU A 45 5.49 -10.88 -2.22
C LEU A 45 4.22 -10.70 -3.04
N ASP A 46 4.26 -11.07 -4.33
CA ASP A 46 3.11 -10.89 -5.24
C ASP A 46 2.21 -12.16 -5.34
N GLY A 47 2.47 -13.18 -4.52
CA GLY A 47 1.66 -14.40 -4.43
C GLY A 47 2.26 -15.58 -5.18
N ARG A 48 1.62 -16.03 -6.26
CA ARG A 48 2.08 -17.16 -7.09
C ARG A 48 3.50 -16.92 -7.61
N LYS A 49 4.27 -18.00 -7.69
CA LYS A 49 5.68 -17.92 -8.11
C LYS A 49 5.84 -17.30 -9.49
N GLU A 50 5.05 -17.72 -10.46
CA GLU A 50 5.10 -17.22 -11.84
C GLU A 50 4.71 -15.74 -11.96
N VAL A 51 3.81 -15.27 -11.08
CA VAL A 51 3.43 -13.86 -10.99
C VAL A 51 4.57 -13.05 -10.38
N HIS A 52 5.09 -13.49 -9.25
CA HIS A 52 6.17 -12.83 -8.55
C HIS A 52 7.44 -12.76 -9.40
N ASP A 53 7.87 -13.88 -9.94
CA ASP A 53 9.13 -14.01 -10.68
C ASP A 53 9.12 -13.32 -12.05
N ARG A 54 7.94 -12.86 -12.53
CA ARG A 54 7.85 -12.06 -13.76
C ARG A 54 8.47 -10.68 -13.61
N TYR A 55 8.31 -10.04 -12.46
CA TYR A 55 8.77 -8.67 -12.21
C TYR A 55 9.89 -8.57 -11.16
N ARG A 56 10.06 -9.60 -10.32
CA ARG A 56 11.03 -9.58 -9.22
C ARG A 56 12.15 -10.58 -9.49
N VAL A 57 13.03 -10.18 -10.37
CA VAL A 57 14.19 -10.95 -10.81
C VAL A 57 15.50 -10.36 -10.28
N ASP A 58 16.52 -11.18 -10.19
CA ASP A 58 17.89 -10.75 -9.93
C ASP A 58 18.55 -10.16 -11.21
N HIS A 59 19.79 -9.69 -11.09
CA HIS A 59 20.55 -9.15 -12.23
C HIS A 59 20.81 -10.17 -13.37
N ALA A 60 20.67 -11.46 -13.10
CA ALA A 60 20.79 -12.53 -14.09
C ALA A 60 19.43 -12.96 -14.67
N GLY A 61 18.34 -12.26 -14.33
CA GLY A 61 16.99 -12.56 -14.78
C GLY A 61 16.33 -13.75 -14.08
N ARG A 62 16.88 -14.23 -12.96
CA ARG A 62 16.30 -15.34 -12.19
C ARG A 62 15.30 -14.82 -11.19
N GLY A 63 14.14 -15.48 -11.08
CA GLY A 63 13.12 -15.13 -10.11
C GLY A 63 13.61 -15.23 -8.66
N SER A 64 13.03 -14.42 -7.79
CA SER A 64 13.43 -14.34 -6.39
C SER A 64 12.52 -15.14 -5.42
N TRP A 65 11.40 -15.68 -5.89
CA TRP A 65 10.39 -16.33 -5.07
C TRP A 65 10.95 -17.47 -4.19
N ASP A 66 11.70 -18.40 -4.78
CA ASP A 66 12.29 -19.56 -4.06
C ASP A 66 13.31 -19.12 -3.00
N VAL A 67 13.93 -17.96 -3.20
CA VAL A 67 14.91 -17.40 -2.26
C VAL A 67 14.23 -16.72 -1.07
N ILE A 68 13.16 -15.95 -1.33
CA ILE A 68 12.58 -15.07 -0.31
C ILE A 68 11.50 -15.75 0.53
N VAL A 69 10.71 -16.68 -0.05
CA VAL A 69 9.59 -17.30 0.68
C VAL A 69 10.04 -18.01 1.96
N PRO A 70 11.08 -18.87 1.96
CA PRO A 70 11.56 -19.50 3.20
C PRO A 70 12.04 -18.47 4.23
N LYS A 71 12.65 -17.37 3.79
CA LYS A 71 13.11 -16.28 4.67
C LYS A 71 11.92 -15.54 5.27
N PHE A 72 10.88 -15.24 4.50
CA PHE A 72 9.67 -14.60 4.99
C PHE A 72 8.90 -15.48 5.98
N GLN A 73 8.81 -16.79 5.72
CA GLN A 73 8.21 -17.74 6.66
C GLN A 73 8.99 -17.78 7.99
N LYS A 74 10.33 -17.78 7.93
CA LYS A 74 11.16 -17.67 9.14
C LYS A 74 10.92 -16.33 9.84
N PHE A 75 10.98 -15.23 9.10
CA PHE A 75 10.78 -13.89 9.63
C PHE A 75 9.44 -13.74 10.39
N VAL A 76 8.34 -14.14 9.77
CA VAL A 76 7.01 -14.04 10.37
C VAL A 76 6.89 -14.91 11.61
N ARG A 77 7.43 -16.14 11.59
CA ARG A 77 7.43 -17.03 12.74
C ARG A 77 8.19 -16.45 13.94
N GLU A 78 9.37 -15.85 13.70
CA GLU A 78 10.22 -15.30 14.76
C GLU A 78 9.66 -13.96 15.26
N ARG A 79 8.98 -13.20 14.41
CA ARG A 79 8.34 -11.94 14.78
C ARG A 79 7.12 -12.12 15.69
N GLY A 80 6.46 -13.28 15.65
CA GLY A 80 5.30 -13.61 16.50
C GLY A 80 4.13 -12.63 16.29
N ASP A 81 3.65 -12.02 17.38
CA ASP A 81 2.48 -11.13 17.37
C ASP A 81 2.80 -9.68 16.94
N LYS A 82 4.04 -9.37 16.58
CA LYS A 82 4.42 -8.02 16.15
C LYS A 82 3.97 -7.74 14.73
N ASN A 83 3.63 -6.49 14.46
CA ASN A 83 3.08 -6.06 13.18
C ASN A 83 3.99 -6.39 11.99
N TYR A 84 3.41 -7.02 10.99
CA TYR A 84 3.95 -7.18 9.65
C TYR A 84 2.79 -7.20 8.65
N TYR A 85 3.07 -7.07 7.37
CA TYR A 85 2.17 -7.53 6.32
C TYR A 85 2.92 -7.87 5.04
N MET A 86 2.37 -8.86 4.34
CA MET A 86 2.76 -9.17 2.98
C MET A 86 2.18 -8.13 2.05
N ARG A 87 2.98 -7.58 1.16
CA ARG A 87 2.52 -6.60 0.18
C ARG A 87 2.80 -7.10 -1.23
N GLY A 88 1.73 -7.38 -1.95
CA GLY A 88 1.76 -7.73 -3.36
C GLY A 88 1.15 -6.65 -4.25
N THR A 89 1.37 -6.82 -5.55
CA THR A 89 0.82 -5.97 -6.59
C THR A 89 0.18 -6.84 -7.66
N PHE A 90 -1.03 -6.48 -8.09
CA PHE A 90 -1.65 -7.12 -9.25
C PHE A 90 -1.67 -6.18 -10.46
N THR A 91 -1.64 -6.77 -11.64
CA THR A 91 -1.47 -6.11 -12.93
C THR A 91 -2.47 -6.66 -13.94
N HIS A 92 -2.45 -6.15 -15.16
CA HIS A 92 -3.18 -6.75 -16.29
C HIS A 92 -2.89 -8.26 -16.46
N GLU A 93 -1.71 -8.71 -16.11
CA GLU A 93 -1.31 -10.10 -16.31
C GLU A 93 -1.70 -11.06 -15.16
N ASN A 94 -2.19 -10.51 -14.05
CA ASN A 94 -2.77 -11.26 -12.92
C ASN A 94 -3.98 -10.53 -12.31
N PRO A 95 -5.02 -10.22 -13.11
CA PRO A 95 -6.23 -9.57 -12.62
C PRO A 95 -7.01 -10.48 -11.65
N ASP A 96 -6.71 -11.79 -11.65
CA ASP A 96 -7.21 -12.84 -10.76
C ASP A 96 -6.46 -12.89 -9.41
N PHE A 97 -6.15 -11.73 -8.85
CA PHE A 97 -5.27 -11.57 -7.68
C PHE A 97 -5.69 -12.35 -6.42
N LEU A 98 -6.93 -12.84 -6.36
CA LEU A 98 -7.37 -13.70 -5.25
C LEU A 98 -6.59 -15.03 -5.21
N GLU A 99 -6.18 -15.56 -6.37
CA GLU A 99 -5.35 -16.77 -6.41
C GLU A 99 -3.97 -16.50 -5.79
N ASP A 100 -3.44 -15.30 -5.96
CA ASP A 100 -2.20 -14.88 -5.31
C ASP A 100 -2.35 -14.76 -3.79
N ILE A 101 -3.49 -14.23 -3.32
CA ILE A 101 -3.84 -14.18 -1.90
C ILE A 101 -3.96 -15.60 -1.31
N LYS A 102 -4.60 -16.53 -2.01
CA LYS A 102 -4.73 -17.93 -1.56
C LYS A 102 -3.36 -18.58 -1.38
N VAL A 103 -2.44 -18.39 -2.32
CA VAL A 103 -1.05 -18.88 -2.19
C VAL A 103 -0.37 -18.28 -0.96
N MET A 104 -0.52 -16.98 -0.69
CA MET A 104 0.05 -16.37 0.52
C MET A 104 -0.54 -17.00 1.80
N LEU A 105 -1.86 -17.27 1.83
CA LEU A 105 -2.52 -17.94 2.95
C LEU A 105 -2.02 -19.39 3.13
N ASP A 106 -1.82 -20.12 2.05
CA ASP A 106 -1.29 -21.50 2.08
C ASP A 106 0.17 -21.55 2.56
N LEU A 107 0.93 -20.48 2.30
CA LEU A 107 2.28 -20.30 2.85
C LEU A 107 2.29 -19.92 4.35
N GLY A 108 1.12 -19.68 4.95
CA GLY A 108 0.95 -19.37 6.38
C GLY A 108 0.95 -17.88 6.69
N PHE A 109 0.89 -16.99 5.70
CA PHE A 109 0.80 -15.54 5.92
C PHE A 109 -0.65 -15.12 6.14
N THR A 110 -0.92 -14.35 7.19
CA THR A 110 -2.28 -13.94 7.56
C THR A 110 -2.52 -12.44 7.55
N GLU A 111 -1.47 -11.64 7.40
CA GLU A 111 -1.53 -10.18 7.30
C GLU A 111 -1.20 -9.77 5.87
N LEU A 112 -2.22 -9.47 5.07
CA LEU A 112 -2.10 -9.35 3.61
C LEU A 112 -2.51 -7.98 3.09
N SER A 113 -1.81 -7.52 2.06
CA SER A 113 -2.11 -6.34 1.27
C SER A 113 -1.84 -6.62 -0.21
N MET A 114 -2.81 -6.31 -1.05
CA MET A 114 -2.69 -6.46 -2.51
C MET A 114 -3.22 -5.19 -3.17
N GLU A 115 -2.39 -4.52 -3.97
CA GLU A 115 -2.75 -3.26 -4.61
C GLU A 115 -2.68 -3.34 -6.13
N PRO A 116 -3.54 -2.59 -6.85
CA PRO A 116 -3.37 -2.43 -8.28
C PRO A 116 -2.04 -1.73 -8.58
N VAL A 117 -1.42 -2.12 -9.68
CA VAL A 117 -0.22 -1.46 -10.17
C VAL A 117 -0.49 0.02 -10.45
N VAL A 118 0.50 0.86 -10.14
CA VAL A 118 0.58 2.24 -10.65
C VAL A 118 1.48 2.20 -11.87
N ALA A 119 0.89 2.29 -13.06
CA ALA A 119 1.61 2.16 -14.32
C ALA A 119 1.20 3.28 -15.27
N ALA A 120 2.13 3.69 -16.12
CA ALA A 120 1.85 4.62 -17.21
C ALA A 120 0.92 3.95 -18.25
N GLU A 121 0.10 4.76 -18.90
CA GLU A 121 -0.75 4.31 -20.01
C GLU A 121 0.10 3.65 -21.11
N GLY A 122 -0.38 2.51 -21.62
CA GLY A 122 0.34 1.71 -22.63
C GLY A 122 1.42 0.79 -22.07
N SER A 123 1.67 0.77 -20.75
CA SER A 123 2.51 -0.25 -20.13
C SER A 123 1.81 -1.62 -20.18
N ALA A 124 2.57 -2.69 -20.47
CA ALA A 124 2.05 -4.06 -20.46
C ALA A 124 1.46 -4.48 -19.10
N ALA A 125 1.91 -3.87 -18.00
CA ALA A 125 1.39 -4.14 -16.67
C ALA A 125 0.11 -3.35 -16.34
N ALA A 126 -0.22 -2.30 -17.11
CA ALA A 126 -1.35 -1.42 -16.82
C ALA A 126 -2.68 -2.18 -16.93
N LEU A 127 -3.52 -2.04 -15.91
CA LEU A 127 -4.88 -2.59 -15.93
C LEU A 127 -5.71 -1.91 -17.02
N THR A 128 -6.52 -2.69 -17.70
CA THR A 128 -7.40 -2.26 -18.80
C THR A 128 -8.87 -2.27 -18.38
N GLU A 129 -9.75 -1.71 -19.20
CA GLU A 129 -11.20 -1.76 -18.94
C GLU A 129 -11.73 -3.21 -18.93
N ASP A 130 -11.13 -4.10 -19.71
CA ASP A 130 -11.52 -5.53 -19.74
C ASP A 130 -11.19 -6.24 -18.42
N ASP A 131 -10.13 -5.83 -17.72
CA ASP A 131 -9.76 -6.40 -16.42
C ASP A 131 -10.72 -5.97 -15.30
N LYS A 132 -11.42 -4.85 -15.48
CA LYS A 132 -12.25 -4.24 -14.44
C LYS A 132 -13.28 -5.20 -13.86
N THR A 133 -13.97 -5.92 -14.73
CA THR A 133 -14.99 -6.90 -14.30
C THR A 133 -14.39 -8.04 -13.49
N ILE A 134 -13.24 -8.54 -13.93
CA ILE A 134 -12.52 -9.61 -13.22
C ILE A 134 -12.10 -9.10 -11.84
N VAL A 135 -11.40 -7.97 -11.78
CA VAL A 135 -10.90 -7.40 -10.52
C VAL A 135 -12.03 -7.09 -9.53
N MET A 136 -13.15 -6.56 -10.00
CA MET A 136 -14.32 -6.32 -9.14
C MET A 136 -14.88 -7.62 -8.56
N GLN A 137 -14.96 -8.69 -9.36
CA GLN A 137 -15.38 -10.00 -8.89
C GLN A 137 -14.39 -10.58 -7.87
N GLN A 138 -13.07 -10.38 -8.08
CA GLN A 138 -12.05 -10.82 -7.11
C GLN A 138 -12.23 -10.15 -5.74
N TYR A 139 -12.62 -8.88 -5.69
CA TYR A 139 -12.92 -8.23 -4.40
C TYR A 139 -14.13 -8.85 -3.70
N GLU A 140 -15.19 -9.18 -4.44
CA GLU A 140 -16.36 -9.86 -3.87
C GLU A 140 -16.02 -11.26 -3.35
N ASP A 141 -15.26 -12.03 -4.12
CA ASP A 141 -14.89 -13.39 -3.76
C ASP A 141 -13.86 -13.39 -2.60
N LEU A 142 -13.00 -12.38 -2.51
CA LEU A 142 -12.15 -12.17 -1.34
C LEU A 142 -12.99 -11.91 -0.07
N ALA A 143 -14.03 -11.09 -0.15
CA ALA A 143 -14.92 -10.84 0.98
C ALA A 143 -15.61 -12.13 1.44
N LYS A 144 -16.11 -12.95 0.51
CA LYS A 144 -16.69 -14.27 0.80
C LYS A 144 -15.68 -15.20 1.46
N LEU A 145 -14.44 -15.26 0.91
CA LEU A 145 -13.36 -16.08 1.46
C LEU A 145 -13.03 -15.67 2.91
N MET A 146 -12.96 -14.35 3.19
CA MET A 146 -12.70 -13.86 4.54
C MET A 146 -13.77 -14.34 5.52
N LEU A 147 -15.05 -14.18 5.19
CA LEU A 147 -16.16 -14.61 6.06
C LEU A 147 -16.25 -16.14 6.19
N GLN A 148 -15.89 -16.88 5.16
CA GLN A 148 -15.79 -18.34 5.24
C GLN A 148 -14.68 -18.76 6.21
N ARG A 149 -13.49 -18.19 6.07
CA ARG A 149 -12.35 -18.51 6.94
C ARG A 149 -12.58 -18.07 8.38
N ASP A 150 -13.30 -16.98 8.62
CA ASP A 150 -13.73 -16.59 9.98
C ASP A 150 -14.56 -17.70 10.64
N LYS A 151 -15.54 -18.28 9.92
CA LYS A 151 -16.36 -19.42 10.39
C LYS A 151 -15.56 -20.69 10.63
N GLU A 152 -14.49 -20.89 9.88
CA GLU A 152 -13.58 -22.03 10.02
C GLU A 152 -12.55 -21.86 11.17
N GLY A 153 -12.57 -20.71 11.86
CA GLY A 153 -11.59 -20.37 12.89
C GLY A 153 -10.17 -20.11 12.36
N LYS A 154 -10.06 -19.73 11.09
CA LYS A 154 -8.81 -19.41 10.39
C LYS A 154 -8.85 -18.00 9.81
N PRO A 155 -9.12 -16.95 10.60
CA PRO A 155 -9.24 -15.60 10.11
C PRO A 155 -7.91 -15.12 9.52
N PHE A 156 -8.02 -14.11 8.63
CA PHE A 156 -6.88 -13.34 8.15
C PHE A 156 -7.27 -11.89 7.96
N THR A 157 -6.27 -11.02 7.92
CA THR A 157 -6.43 -9.59 7.68
C THR A 157 -6.12 -9.27 6.23
N PHE A 158 -7.04 -8.56 5.57
CA PHE A 158 -6.74 -7.88 4.32
C PHE A 158 -6.72 -6.38 4.58
N TYR A 159 -5.55 -5.76 4.51
CA TYR A 159 -5.30 -4.38 4.94
C TYR A 159 -6.31 -3.38 4.37
N HIS A 160 -6.68 -3.54 3.10
CA HIS A 160 -7.62 -2.63 2.43
C HIS A 160 -9.09 -2.81 2.81
N TYR A 161 -9.41 -3.85 3.60
CA TYR A 161 -10.74 -4.06 4.19
C TYR A 161 -10.80 -3.68 5.66
N MET A 162 -9.69 -3.18 6.23
CA MET A 162 -9.68 -2.64 7.58
C MET A 162 -10.32 -1.26 7.59
N ILE A 163 -11.58 -1.19 7.94
CA ILE A 163 -12.32 0.07 8.08
C ILE A 163 -12.90 0.19 9.48
N ASP A 164 -12.97 1.42 9.98
CA ASP A 164 -13.67 1.75 11.22
C ASP A 164 -14.98 2.44 10.86
N LEU A 165 -16.10 1.73 11.09
CA LEU A 165 -17.43 2.26 10.84
C LEU A 165 -17.93 3.19 11.95
N LYS A 166 -17.30 3.18 13.13
CA LYS A 166 -17.73 3.93 14.33
C LYS A 166 -16.94 5.22 14.54
N GLY A 167 -15.69 5.28 14.19
CA GLY A 167 -14.81 6.43 14.40
C GLY A 167 -13.96 6.76 13.18
N GLY A 168 -12.90 5.98 13.00
CA GLY A 168 -11.92 6.14 11.93
C GLY A 168 -10.96 7.32 12.15
N PRO A 169 -10.07 7.60 11.19
CA PRO A 169 -9.11 8.68 11.32
C PRO A 169 -9.80 10.05 11.38
N CYS A 170 -9.07 11.05 11.88
CA CYS A 170 -9.60 12.39 11.99
C CYS A 170 -10.02 12.92 10.60
N ILE A 171 -10.97 13.85 10.58
CA ILE A 171 -11.57 14.40 9.36
C ILE A 171 -10.50 15.02 8.42
N TYR A 172 -9.45 15.61 8.97
CA TYR A 172 -8.36 16.18 8.18
C TYR A 172 -7.70 15.10 7.32
N LYS A 173 -7.35 13.93 7.90
CA LYS A 173 -6.79 12.80 7.17
C LYS A 173 -7.72 12.23 6.11
N ARG A 174 -9.01 12.24 6.38
CA ARG A 174 -10.03 11.81 5.41
C ARG A 174 -10.17 12.78 4.23
N ILE A 175 -9.80 14.03 4.42
CA ILE A 175 -9.84 15.06 3.37
C ILE A 175 -8.53 15.09 2.58
N SER A 176 -7.38 15.07 3.26
CA SER A 176 -6.05 15.26 2.66
C SER A 176 -5.39 13.95 2.20
N GLY A 177 -5.85 12.79 2.68
CA GLY A 177 -5.29 11.48 2.32
C GLY A 177 -3.91 11.23 2.93
N CYS A 178 -2.97 10.73 2.10
CA CYS A 178 -1.64 10.33 2.56
C CYS A 178 -0.70 11.51 2.88
N GLY A 179 -1.08 12.73 2.54
CA GLY A 179 -0.27 13.91 2.80
C GLY A 179 1.00 14.01 1.95
N SER A 180 1.01 13.40 0.75
CA SER A 180 2.18 13.49 -0.14
C SER A 180 2.59 14.94 -0.42
N GLY A 181 3.89 15.21 -0.40
CA GLY A 181 4.46 16.54 -0.58
C GLY A 181 4.38 17.47 0.64
N THR A 182 3.63 17.10 1.67
CA THR A 182 3.43 17.93 2.87
C THR A 182 3.75 17.19 4.17
N GLU A 183 3.03 16.14 4.50
CA GLU A 183 3.25 15.31 5.69
C GLU A 183 4.05 14.04 5.38
N TYR A 184 4.07 13.63 4.13
CA TYR A 184 4.83 12.51 3.60
C TYR A 184 5.73 12.98 2.48
N MET A 185 6.99 12.62 2.53
CA MET A 185 8.00 12.91 1.52
C MET A 185 8.88 11.68 1.29
N ALA A 186 9.36 11.50 0.07
CA ALA A 186 10.42 10.55 -0.24
C ALA A 186 11.77 11.26 -0.20
N VAL A 187 12.76 10.59 0.37
CA VAL A 187 14.16 11.04 0.38
C VAL A 187 14.96 10.04 -0.43
N THR A 188 15.67 10.52 -1.44
CA THR A 188 16.56 9.67 -2.25
C THR A 188 17.88 9.38 -1.50
N PRO A 189 18.66 8.37 -1.92
CA PRO A 189 20.00 8.15 -1.38
C PRO A 189 20.94 9.36 -1.53
N GLN A 190 20.68 10.23 -2.51
CA GLN A 190 21.41 11.47 -2.76
C GLN A 190 20.94 12.64 -1.88
N GLY A 191 19.87 12.42 -1.09
CA GLY A 191 19.31 13.44 -0.21
C GLY A 191 18.26 14.33 -0.86
N ASP A 192 17.84 14.07 -2.10
CA ASP A 192 16.78 14.83 -2.76
C ASP A 192 15.41 14.53 -2.15
N LEU A 193 14.56 15.54 -2.05
CA LEU A 193 13.20 15.47 -1.53
C LEU A 193 12.18 15.45 -2.67
N TYR A 194 11.24 14.49 -2.62
CA TYR A 194 10.12 14.37 -3.56
C TYR A 194 8.79 14.21 -2.79
N PRO A 195 7.63 14.56 -3.41
CA PRO A 195 6.33 14.45 -2.75
C PRO A 195 5.99 13.03 -2.29
N CYS A 196 6.38 12.00 -3.06
CA CYS A 196 6.34 10.59 -2.65
C CYS A 196 7.27 9.77 -3.56
N HIS A 197 7.43 8.48 -3.24
CA HIS A 197 8.31 7.58 -4.00
C HIS A 197 7.92 7.42 -5.48
N GLN A 198 6.65 7.63 -5.84
CA GLN A 198 6.18 7.56 -7.23
C GLN A 198 6.67 8.73 -8.11
N PHE A 199 7.12 9.81 -7.49
CA PHE A 199 7.65 10.98 -8.21
C PHE A 199 9.17 11.06 -8.18
N VAL A 200 9.85 10.09 -7.56
CA VAL A 200 11.33 10.05 -7.53
C VAL A 200 11.87 9.93 -8.96
N GLY A 201 12.77 10.85 -9.33
CA GLY A 201 13.34 10.94 -10.68
C GLY A 201 12.59 11.85 -11.64
N GLU A 202 11.40 12.31 -11.29
CA GLU A 202 10.67 13.35 -12.04
C GLU A 202 11.14 14.73 -11.58
N GLU A 203 12.14 15.31 -12.25
CA GLU A 203 12.84 16.53 -11.81
C GLU A 203 11.89 17.70 -11.49
N LYS A 204 10.80 17.84 -12.24
CA LYS A 204 9.78 18.88 -12.01
C LYS A 204 9.08 18.78 -10.65
N PHE A 205 9.08 17.60 -10.03
CA PHE A 205 8.48 17.37 -8.72
C PHE A 205 9.49 17.39 -7.57
N LYS A 206 10.75 17.68 -7.84
CA LYS A 206 11.75 17.84 -6.81
C LYS A 206 11.38 18.99 -5.88
N LEU A 207 11.24 18.69 -4.60
CA LEU A 207 10.86 19.68 -3.57
C LEU A 207 12.08 20.45 -3.01
N GLY A 208 13.26 19.86 -3.08
CA GLY A 208 14.47 20.37 -2.48
C GLY A 208 15.41 19.26 -2.06
N ASP A 209 16.13 19.43 -0.98
CA ASP A 209 17.08 18.46 -0.44
C ASP A 209 17.14 18.49 1.10
N ILE A 210 17.82 17.48 1.70
CA ILE A 210 17.91 17.37 3.16
C ILE A 210 18.77 18.43 3.82
N TRP A 211 19.61 19.15 3.07
CA TRP A 211 20.51 20.18 3.62
C TRP A 211 19.84 21.56 3.64
N ASN A 212 19.07 21.86 2.60
CA ASN A 212 18.39 23.15 2.40
C ASN A 212 16.89 23.09 2.73
N GLY A 213 16.35 21.87 2.91
CA GLY A 213 14.93 21.66 3.12
C GLY A 213 14.11 21.82 1.84
N VAL A 214 12.82 22.10 2.01
CA VAL A 214 11.91 22.34 0.87
C VAL A 214 12.19 23.75 0.32
N SER A 215 12.68 23.81 -0.91
CA SER A 215 12.94 25.06 -1.65
C SER A 215 11.90 25.34 -2.73
N ASN A 216 11.26 24.30 -3.29
CA ASN A 216 10.22 24.41 -4.28
C ASN A 216 8.82 24.43 -3.62
N THR A 217 8.50 25.56 -3.00
CA THR A 217 7.22 25.75 -2.30
C THR A 217 6.02 25.72 -3.24
N ALA A 218 6.19 26.09 -4.51
CA ALA A 218 5.11 26.07 -5.49
C ALA A 218 4.56 24.65 -5.70
N ILE A 219 5.43 23.65 -5.80
CA ILE A 219 5.02 22.23 -5.87
C ILE A 219 4.42 21.78 -4.53
N GLN A 220 5.02 22.17 -3.40
CA GLN A 220 4.45 21.84 -2.10
C GLN A 220 3.03 22.39 -1.94
N ASP A 221 2.79 23.64 -2.34
CA ASP A 221 1.46 24.26 -2.30
C ASP A 221 0.46 23.61 -3.26
N GLU A 222 0.93 23.13 -4.41
CA GLU A 222 0.10 22.35 -5.33
C GLU A 222 -0.39 21.06 -4.65
N PHE A 223 0.50 20.32 -3.99
CA PHE A 223 0.15 19.10 -3.25
C PHE A 223 -0.72 19.40 -2.00
N LEU A 224 -0.45 20.47 -1.27
CA LEU A 224 -1.25 20.90 -0.13
C LEU A 224 -2.70 21.19 -0.55
N SER A 225 -2.88 21.78 -1.72
CA SER A 225 -4.22 22.05 -2.28
C SER A 225 -4.90 20.81 -2.88
N CYS A 226 -4.19 19.67 -2.98
CA CYS A 226 -4.67 18.44 -3.59
C CYS A 226 -5.49 17.60 -2.59
N ASN A 227 -6.72 18.04 -2.31
CA ASN A 227 -7.63 17.36 -1.37
C ASN A 227 -8.92 16.91 -2.07
N VAL A 228 -9.77 16.17 -1.35
CA VAL A 228 -11.02 15.61 -1.90
C VAL A 228 -11.97 16.67 -2.46
N TYR A 229 -11.99 17.88 -1.90
CA TYR A 229 -12.87 18.96 -2.33
C TYR A 229 -12.31 19.79 -3.49
N ALA A 230 -11.01 19.66 -3.77
CA ALA A 230 -10.38 20.30 -4.93
C ALA A 230 -10.77 19.62 -6.26
N ARG A 231 -11.38 18.45 -6.20
CA ARG A 231 -11.82 17.65 -7.35
C ARG A 231 -13.33 17.69 -7.48
N PRO A 232 -13.91 18.31 -8.52
CA PRO A 232 -15.37 18.40 -8.67
C PRO A 232 -16.07 17.04 -8.62
N GLU A 233 -15.49 16.02 -9.24
CA GLU A 233 -16.03 14.66 -9.32
C GLU A 233 -16.09 13.96 -7.94
N CYS A 234 -15.28 14.41 -7.00
CA CYS A 234 -15.25 13.83 -5.67
C CYS A 234 -16.29 14.42 -4.71
N ARG A 235 -16.85 15.60 -5.01
CA ARG A 235 -17.75 16.33 -4.10
C ARG A 235 -18.99 15.52 -3.71
N ASP A 236 -19.59 14.83 -4.68
CA ASP A 236 -20.80 14.04 -4.50
C ASP A 236 -20.56 12.54 -4.37
N CYS A 237 -19.28 12.11 -4.36
CA CYS A 237 -18.91 10.72 -4.20
C CYS A 237 -19.18 10.24 -2.77
N TRP A 238 -19.95 9.17 -2.61
CA TRP A 238 -20.24 8.58 -1.31
C TRP A 238 -18.97 8.08 -0.58
N ALA A 239 -17.99 7.59 -1.34
CA ALA A 239 -16.74 7.05 -0.79
C ALA A 239 -15.67 8.12 -0.50
N LYS A 240 -15.95 9.41 -0.70
CA LYS A 240 -14.95 10.48 -0.66
C LYS A 240 -14.13 10.53 0.63
N LEU A 241 -14.76 10.30 1.79
CA LEU A 241 -14.08 10.35 3.08
C LEU A 241 -13.35 9.03 3.46
N TYR A 242 -13.50 8.00 2.66
CA TYR A 242 -12.69 6.78 2.72
C TYR A 242 -11.52 6.84 1.72
N CYS A 243 -11.77 7.37 0.52
CA CYS A 243 -10.82 7.48 -0.57
C CYS A 243 -9.87 8.69 -0.43
N SER A 244 -10.32 9.77 0.22
CA SER A 244 -9.57 11.04 0.38
C SER A 244 -9.13 11.67 -0.95
N GLY A 245 -9.87 11.41 -2.05
CA GLY A 245 -9.56 11.95 -3.38
C GLY A 245 -8.61 11.10 -4.23
N GLY A 246 -8.17 9.94 -3.72
CA GLY A 246 -7.31 9.01 -4.46
C GLY A 246 -5.82 9.37 -4.42
N CYS A 247 -5.03 8.67 -5.24
CA CYS A 247 -3.58 8.84 -5.34
C CYS A 247 -3.22 9.97 -6.31
N ALA A 248 -2.41 10.94 -5.86
CA ALA A 248 -1.94 12.04 -6.70
C ALA A 248 -1.07 11.54 -7.88
N ALA A 249 -0.28 10.49 -7.70
CA ALA A 249 0.53 9.90 -8.78
C ALA A 249 -0.35 9.25 -9.83
N ASN A 250 -1.35 8.43 -9.43
CA ASN A 250 -2.31 7.88 -10.38
C ASN A 250 -3.08 8.97 -11.14
N ALA A 251 -3.51 10.02 -10.45
CA ALA A 251 -4.16 11.15 -11.07
C ALA A 251 -3.26 11.82 -12.11
N TYR A 252 -1.99 12.04 -11.75
CA TYR A 252 -1.00 12.64 -12.64
C TYR A 252 -0.74 11.76 -13.88
N HIS A 253 -0.49 10.47 -13.73
CA HIS A 253 -0.26 9.55 -14.85
C HIS A 253 -1.47 9.43 -15.78
N ALA A 254 -2.69 9.50 -15.24
CA ALA A 254 -3.91 9.39 -16.03
C ALA A 254 -4.37 10.71 -16.69
N THR A 255 -3.98 11.88 -16.15
CA THR A 255 -4.58 13.17 -16.58
C THR A 255 -3.56 14.27 -16.82
N GLY A 256 -2.28 14.05 -16.51
CA GLY A 256 -1.24 15.09 -16.53
C GLY A 256 -1.29 16.06 -15.35
N SER A 257 -2.20 15.86 -14.37
CA SER A 257 -2.37 16.74 -13.21
C SER A 257 -2.53 15.96 -11.92
N VAL A 258 -1.82 16.35 -10.85
CA VAL A 258 -1.99 15.79 -9.52
C VAL A 258 -3.38 16.03 -8.93
N LYS A 259 -4.11 17.02 -9.45
CA LYS A 259 -5.50 17.35 -9.09
C LYS A 259 -6.54 16.65 -9.97
N GLY A 260 -6.11 15.86 -10.94
CA GLY A 260 -6.98 15.05 -11.78
C GLY A 260 -7.66 13.91 -11.02
N VAL A 261 -8.48 13.15 -11.75
CA VAL A 261 -9.17 11.97 -11.21
C VAL A 261 -8.89 10.76 -12.10
N TYR A 262 -8.30 9.74 -11.51
CA TYR A 262 -8.12 8.44 -12.15
C TYR A 262 -9.42 7.63 -12.04
N LYS A 263 -10.31 7.74 -13.04
CA LYS A 263 -11.67 7.17 -13.00
C LYS A 263 -11.69 5.65 -12.80
N TYR A 264 -10.82 4.93 -13.49
CA TYR A 264 -10.67 3.49 -13.31
C TYR A 264 -10.43 3.13 -11.83
N GLY A 265 -9.47 3.81 -11.19
CA GLY A 265 -9.19 3.64 -9.77
C GLY A 265 -10.36 4.01 -8.86
N CYS A 266 -11.22 4.96 -9.26
CA CYS A 266 -12.45 5.28 -8.53
C CYS A 266 -13.43 4.12 -8.50
N ASP A 267 -13.59 3.42 -9.63
CA ASP A 267 -14.49 2.27 -9.72
C ASP A 267 -13.99 1.11 -8.84
N LEU A 268 -12.71 0.78 -8.94
CA LEU A 268 -12.11 -0.26 -8.11
C LEU A 268 -12.18 0.10 -6.62
N PHE A 269 -11.92 1.37 -6.27
CA PHE A 269 -11.96 1.79 -4.87
C PHE A 269 -13.38 1.70 -4.29
N ARG A 270 -14.41 2.12 -5.03
CA ARG A 270 -15.80 1.99 -4.57
C ARG A 270 -16.17 0.53 -4.34
N LYS A 271 -15.87 -0.36 -5.28
CA LYS A 271 -16.11 -1.80 -5.14
C LYS A 271 -15.39 -2.38 -3.92
N ARG A 272 -14.12 -2.05 -3.76
CA ARG A 272 -13.31 -2.47 -2.60
C ARG A 272 -13.93 -2.00 -1.28
N MET A 273 -14.44 -0.76 -1.24
CA MET A 273 -15.07 -0.20 -0.04
C MET A 273 -16.43 -0.83 0.26
N GLU A 274 -17.25 -1.14 -0.76
CA GLU A 274 -18.49 -1.91 -0.59
C GLU A 274 -18.21 -3.27 0.06
N CYS A 275 -17.21 -4.00 -0.43
CA CYS A 275 -16.80 -5.28 0.12
C CYS A 275 -16.26 -5.15 1.55
N ALA A 276 -15.45 -4.11 1.83
CA ALA A 276 -14.94 -3.84 3.18
C ALA A 276 -16.07 -3.58 4.19
N ILE A 277 -17.08 -2.77 3.80
CA ILE A 277 -18.27 -2.52 4.62
C ILE A 277 -19.04 -3.82 4.85
N ALA A 278 -19.24 -4.63 3.81
CA ALA A 278 -19.96 -5.89 3.92
C ALA A 278 -19.28 -6.86 4.91
N VAL A 279 -17.95 -6.99 4.84
CA VAL A 279 -17.18 -7.82 5.78
C VAL A 279 -17.26 -7.28 7.20
N ALA A 280 -17.08 -5.96 7.40
CA ALA A 280 -17.14 -5.35 8.72
C ALA A 280 -18.52 -5.52 9.38
N VAL A 281 -19.59 -5.31 8.62
CA VAL A 281 -20.98 -5.49 9.11
C VAL A 281 -21.27 -6.96 9.42
N ALA A 282 -20.84 -7.89 8.54
CA ALA A 282 -21.06 -9.32 8.77
C ALA A 282 -20.36 -9.83 10.04
N ARG A 283 -19.13 -9.38 10.30
CA ARG A 283 -18.39 -9.68 11.54
C ARG A 283 -19.11 -9.10 12.77
N GLU A 284 -19.59 -7.86 12.71
CA GLU A 284 -20.29 -7.22 13.85
C GLU A 284 -21.65 -7.88 14.15
N ILE A 285 -22.36 -8.39 13.12
CA ILE A 285 -23.62 -9.13 13.32
C ILE A 285 -23.38 -10.57 13.78
N GLY A 286 -22.32 -11.20 13.27
CA GLY A 286 -21.95 -12.58 13.63
C GLY A 286 -21.47 -12.75 15.06
N ASP A 287 -21.02 -11.67 15.71
CA ASP A 287 -20.61 -11.64 17.12
C ASP A 287 -21.82 -11.51 18.10
N LYS A 288 -23.04 -11.47 17.59
CA LYS A 288 -24.30 -11.43 18.38
C LYS A 288 -25.01 -12.75 18.32
#